data_a4f63e5d563613e313a275b28899e14c
#
_entry.id   a4f63e5d563613e313a275b28899e14c
#
_cell.length_a   1.000
_cell.length_b   1.000
_cell.length_c   1.000
_cell.angle_alpha   90.00
_cell.angle_beta   90.00
_cell.angle_gamma   90.00
#
_symmetry.space_group_name_H-M   'P 1'
#
loop_
_entity.id
_entity.type
_entity.pdbx_description
1 polymer ?
#
loop_
_entity_poly.entity_id
_entity_poly.type
_entity_poly.pdbx_seq_one_letter_code
_entity_poly.pdbx_strand_id
1 'polypeptide(L)'
;MFQFIRSSLYDSEVFLYYIRKNEYEMLTKEIGEMFIQMEEQNVLSDTAVYISTDILIHICLYMSELGVDFSLVVEKEQRQLTGLQNNGGIEEIRSVLMCILEKCRICAAENKLPATKKKVNDAVDFIDSNYSRIDMSLNLVADTIGVNASYLSNII
;
A
#
# COMPACT_ATOMS: atom_id res chain seq x y z
N MET A 1 -17.01 -20.71 4.99
CA MET A 1 -16.70 -20.63 3.54
C MET A 1 -15.91 -19.38 3.17
N PHE A 2 -16.38 -18.22 3.55
CA PHE A 2 -15.68 -16.95 3.28
C PHE A 2 -14.25 -16.91 3.83
N GLN A 3 -14.08 -17.29 5.10
CA GLN A 3 -12.77 -17.31 5.75
C GLN A 3 -11.82 -18.34 5.12
N PHE A 4 -12.35 -19.49 4.67
CA PHE A 4 -11.58 -20.50 3.96
C PHE A 4 -11.07 -19.96 2.61
N ILE A 5 -11.94 -19.31 1.82
CA ILE A 5 -11.56 -18.69 0.54
C ILE A 5 -10.49 -17.64 0.77
N ARG A 6 -10.67 -16.78 1.77
CA ARG A 6 -9.70 -15.75 2.10
C ARG A 6 -8.31 -16.34 2.43
N SER A 7 -8.26 -17.37 3.27
CA SER A 7 -6.98 -17.96 3.67
C SER A 7 -6.28 -18.74 2.54
N SER A 8 -7.03 -19.29 1.57
CA SER A 8 -6.47 -20.06 0.47
C SER A 8 -6.14 -19.23 -0.78
N LEU A 9 -6.87 -18.14 -1.02
CA LEU A 9 -6.74 -17.31 -2.22
C LEU A 9 -5.98 -16.01 -1.98
N TYR A 10 -6.01 -15.51 -0.77
CA TYR A 10 -5.57 -14.15 -0.48
C TYR A 10 -4.78 -14.09 0.82
N ASP A 11 -3.56 -13.55 0.75
CA ASP A 11 -2.72 -13.23 1.91
C ASP A 11 -2.32 -11.76 1.83
N SER A 12 -2.89 -10.95 2.72
CA SER A 12 -2.63 -9.51 2.76
C SER A 12 -1.17 -9.16 3.05
N GLU A 13 -0.48 -9.99 3.83
CA GLU A 13 0.94 -9.77 4.17
C GLU A 13 1.84 -9.91 2.95
N VAL A 14 1.57 -10.90 2.08
CA VAL A 14 2.30 -11.10 0.83
C VAL A 14 2.10 -9.89 -0.09
N PHE A 15 0.87 -9.41 -0.23
CA PHE A 15 0.57 -8.27 -1.08
C PHE A 15 1.23 -6.99 -0.57
N LEU A 16 1.19 -6.75 0.75
CA LEU A 16 1.88 -5.62 1.37
C LEU A 16 3.39 -5.69 1.17
N TYR A 17 3.96 -6.89 1.27
CA TYR A 17 5.39 -7.09 1.02
C TYR A 17 5.76 -6.60 -0.38
N TYR A 18 5.03 -7.03 -1.41
CA TYR A 18 5.31 -6.61 -2.77
C TYR A 18 5.13 -5.10 -2.98
N ILE A 19 4.09 -4.50 -2.37
CA ILE A 19 3.86 -3.06 -2.44
C ILE A 19 5.04 -2.30 -1.83
N ARG A 20 5.47 -2.68 -0.64
CA ARG A 20 6.57 -2.03 0.07
C ARG A 20 7.91 -2.19 -0.63
N LYS A 21 8.12 -3.30 -1.32
CA LYS A 21 9.33 -3.58 -2.11
C LYS A 21 9.27 -3.01 -3.53
N ASN A 22 8.17 -2.36 -3.90
CA ASN A 22 7.97 -1.82 -5.23
C ASN A 22 8.02 -2.89 -6.34
N GLU A 23 7.59 -4.10 -6.00
CA GLU A 23 7.58 -5.26 -6.90
C GLU A 23 6.18 -5.44 -7.53
N TYR A 24 5.76 -4.46 -8.32
CA TYR A 24 4.41 -4.43 -8.88
C TYR A 24 4.16 -5.50 -9.95
N GLU A 25 5.19 -5.98 -10.64
CA GLU A 25 5.05 -7.12 -11.56
C GLU A 25 4.63 -8.38 -10.82
N MET A 26 5.28 -8.68 -9.71
CA MET A 26 4.94 -9.83 -8.87
C MET A 26 3.55 -9.68 -8.27
N LEU A 27 3.21 -8.48 -7.83
CA LEU A 27 1.89 -8.18 -7.27
C LEU A 27 0.79 -8.38 -8.32
N THR A 28 0.98 -7.87 -9.52
CA THR A 28 0.04 -8.03 -10.63
C THR A 28 -0.15 -9.50 -11.00
N LYS A 29 0.93 -10.27 -11.02
CA LYS A 29 0.89 -11.71 -11.27
C LYS A 29 0.09 -12.45 -10.20
N GLU A 30 0.36 -12.20 -8.93
CA GLU A 30 -0.33 -12.83 -7.81
C GLU A 30 -1.84 -12.53 -7.83
N ILE A 31 -2.18 -11.29 -8.12
CA ILE A 31 -3.59 -10.88 -8.23
C ILE A 31 -4.26 -11.54 -9.43
N GLY A 32 -3.57 -11.60 -10.57
CA GLY A 32 -4.09 -12.31 -11.75
C GLY A 32 -4.38 -13.78 -11.47
N GLU A 33 -3.47 -14.47 -10.81
CA GLU A 33 -3.65 -15.88 -10.41
C GLU A 33 -4.81 -16.03 -9.41
N MET A 34 -4.92 -15.12 -8.47
CA MET A 34 -6.04 -15.10 -7.51
C MET A 34 -7.39 -15.02 -8.23
N PHE A 35 -7.54 -14.15 -9.20
CA PHE A 35 -8.79 -13.99 -9.94
C PHE A 35 -9.10 -15.19 -10.83
N ILE A 36 -8.09 -15.84 -11.41
CA ILE A 36 -8.27 -17.09 -12.15
C ILE A 36 -8.84 -18.17 -11.21
N GLN A 37 -8.27 -18.30 -10.02
CA GLN A 37 -8.77 -19.27 -9.03
C GLN A 37 -10.20 -18.94 -8.58
N MET A 38 -10.53 -17.66 -8.45
CA MET A 38 -11.89 -17.24 -8.12
C MET A 38 -12.89 -17.68 -9.19
N GLU A 39 -12.54 -17.55 -10.46
CA GLU A 39 -13.38 -18.00 -11.55
C GLU A 39 -13.54 -19.53 -11.56
N GLU A 40 -12.43 -20.26 -11.39
CA GLU A 40 -12.45 -21.72 -11.33
C GLU A 40 -13.28 -22.27 -10.19
N GLN A 41 -13.30 -21.59 -9.05
CA GLN A 41 -14.04 -21.99 -7.85
C GLN A 41 -15.44 -21.39 -7.80
N ASN A 42 -15.87 -20.68 -8.83
CA ASN A 42 -17.19 -20.01 -8.89
C ASN A 42 -17.42 -19.10 -7.68
N VAL A 43 -16.42 -18.31 -7.30
CA VAL A 43 -16.52 -17.37 -6.19
C VAL A 43 -17.54 -16.28 -6.54
N LEU A 44 -18.38 -15.92 -5.56
CA LEU A 44 -19.39 -14.88 -5.76
C LEU A 44 -18.76 -13.49 -5.92
N SER A 45 -19.40 -12.63 -6.68
CA SER A 45 -18.97 -11.25 -6.88
C SER A 45 -18.79 -10.49 -5.55
N ASP A 46 -19.68 -10.72 -4.60
CA ASP A 46 -19.60 -10.11 -3.27
C ASP A 46 -18.26 -10.42 -2.57
N THR A 47 -17.84 -11.68 -2.64
CA THR A 47 -16.57 -12.12 -2.05
C THR A 47 -15.39 -11.49 -2.77
N ALA A 48 -15.42 -11.43 -4.09
CA ALA A 48 -14.36 -10.80 -4.89
C ALA A 48 -14.26 -9.30 -4.60
N VAL A 49 -15.40 -8.61 -4.49
CA VAL A 49 -15.44 -7.18 -4.11
C VAL A 49 -14.89 -6.98 -2.69
N TYR A 50 -15.25 -7.85 -1.77
CA TYR A 50 -14.74 -7.76 -0.39
C TYR A 50 -13.22 -7.90 -0.34
N ILE A 51 -12.67 -8.91 -1.02
CA ILE A 51 -11.21 -9.12 -1.07
C ILE A 51 -10.52 -7.92 -1.72
N SER A 52 -11.07 -7.41 -2.82
CA SER A 52 -10.53 -6.22 -3.50
C SER A 52 -10.56 -4.98 -2.60
N THR A 53 -11.63 -4.81 -1.82
CA THR A 53 -11.76 -3.72 -0.86
C THR A 53 -10.75 -3.86 0.27
N ASP A 54 -10.50 -5.07 0.76
CA ASP A 54 -9.49 -5.34 1.77
C ASP A 54 -8.08 -4.98 1.26
N ILE A 55 -7.77 -5.35 0.03
CA ILE A 55 -6.51 -4.95 -0.63
C ILE A 55 -6.41 -3.42 -0.70
N LEU A 56 -7.48 -2.75 -1.10
CA LEU A 56 -7.52 -1.29 -1.20
C LEU A 56 -7.28 -0.62 0.16
N ILE A 57 -7.88 -1.14 1.22
CA ILE A 57 -7.68 -0.61 2.57
C ILE A 57 -6.21 -0.69 2.97
N HIS A 58 -5.55 -1.82 2.71
CA HIS A 58 -4.13 -1.99 3.01
C HIS A 58 -3.26 -1.03 2.18
N ILE A 59 -3.60 -0.83 0.91
CA ILE A 59 -2.92 0.15 0.07
C ILE A 59 -3.08 1.56 0.64
N CYS A 60 -4.29 1.94 1.05
CA CYS A 60 -4.55 3.25 1.63
C CYS A 60 -3.74 3.48 2.92
N LEU A 61 -3.62 2.46 3.77
CA LEU A 61 -2.81 2.53 4.98
C LEU A 61 -1.33 2.72 4.65
N TYR A 62 -0.81 1.98 3.67
CA TYR A 62 0.57 2.15 3.23
C TYR A 62 0.81 3.54 2.64
N MET A 63 -0.09 4.02 1.78
CA MET A 63 0.04 5.34 1.16
C MET A 63 -0.04 6.47 2.18
N SER A 64 -0.80 6.29 3.26
CA SER A 64 -0.84 7.26 4.36
C SER A 64 0.50 7.40 5.07
N GLU A 65 1.28 6.33 5.13
CA GLU A 65 2.67 6.38 5.64
C GLU A 65 3.55 7.28 4.76
N LEU A 66 3.23 7.39 3.47
CA LEU A 66 3.92 8.28 2.53
C LEU A 66 3.33 9.70 2.50
N GLY A 67 2.34 9.97 3.34
CA GLY A 67 1.67 11.28 3.40
C GLY A 67 0.63 11.51 2.31
N VAL A 68 0.12 10.45 1.68
CA VAL A 68 -0.86 10.51 0.60
C VAL A 68 -2.22 10.01 1.09
N ASP A 69 -3.26 10.81 0.89
CA ASP A 69 -4.65 10.35 1.05
C ASP A 69 -5.08 9.65 -0.25
N PHE A 70 -4.76 8.36 -0.34
CA PHE A 70 -5.01 7.57 -1.54
C PHE A 70 -6.50 7.34 -1.80
N SER A 71 -7.34 7.43 -0.78
CA SER A 71 -8.79 7.30 -0.94
C SER A 71 -9.37 8.37 -1.88
N LEU A 72 -8.79 9.56 -1.90
CA LEU A 72 -9.17 10.62 -2.83
C LEU A 72 -8.74 10.29 -4.26
N VAL A 73 -7.60 9.66 -4.43
CA VAL A 73 -7.06 9.28 -5.76
C VAL A 73 -7.93 8.22 -6.43
N VAL A 74 -8.45 7.28 -5.65
CA VAL A 74 -9.21 6.12 -6.16
C VAL A 74 -10.71 6.18 -5.85
N GLU A 75 -11.23 7.35 -5.59
CA GLU A 75 -12.65 7.54 -5.27
C GLU A 75 -13.57 6.94 -6.33
N LYS A 76 -13.25 7.16 -7.60
CA LYS A 76 -14.01 6.61 -8.73
C LYS A 76 -13.98 5.08 -8.74
N GLU A 77 -12.81 4.50 -8.58
CA GLU A 77 -12.62 3.05 -8.57
C GLU A 77 -13.32 2.39 -7.40
N GLN A 78 -13.30 3.04 -6.24
CA GLN A 78 -14.00 2.57 -5.05
C GLN A 78 -15.52 2.51 -5.27
N ARG A 79 -16.08 3.52 -5.91
CA ARG A 79 -17.50 3.52 -6.31
C ARG A 79 -17.81 2.43 -7.32
N GLN A 80 -16.92 2.19 -8.28
CA GLN A 80 -17.07 1.11 -9.26
C GLN A 80 -17.10 -0.24 -8.57
N LEU A 81 -16.20 -0.51 -7.62
CA LEU A 81 -16.19 -1.76 -6.85
C LEU A 81 -17.51 -1.96 -6.10
N THR A 82 -17.99 -0.94 -5.43
CA THR A 82 -19.27 -1.01 -4.70
C THR A 82 -20.44 -1.33 -5.65
N GLY A 83 -20.44 -0.74 -6.84
CA GLY A 83 -21.48 -0.99 -7.85
C GLY A 83 -21.44 -2.39 -8.44
N LEU A 84 -20.31 -3.09 -8.39
CA LEU A 84 -20.15 -4.44 -8.92
C LEU A 84 -20.50 -5.53 -7.89
N GLN A 85 -20.85 -5.17 -6.68
CA GLN A 85 -21.03 -6.10 -5.56
C GLN A 85 -22.05 -7.20 -5.84
N ASN A 86 -23.21 -6.88 -6.39
CA ASN A 86 -24.28 -7.85 -6.62
C ASN A 86 -24.40 -8.34 -8.08
N ASN A 87 -23.95 -7.53 -9.03
CA ASN A 87 -24.20 -7.76 -10.45
C ASN A 87 -22.93 -7.73 -11.32
N GLY A 88 -21.77 -7.54 -10.73
CA GLY A 88 -20.52 -7.46 -11.47
C GLY A 88 -19.93 -8.82 -11.79
N GLY A 89 -19.23 -8.91 -12.92
CA GLY A 89 -18.43 -10.07 -13.27
C GLY A 89 -17.05 -10.00 -12.57
N ILE A 90 -16.45 -11.17 -12.35
CA ILE A 90 -15.12 -11.28 -11.76
C ILE A 90 -14.09 -10.51 -12.58
N GLU A 91 -14.17 -10.56 -13.91
CA GLU A 91 -13.24 -9.85 -14.79
C GLU A 91 -13.37 -8.32 -14.67
N GLU A 92 -14.58 -7.81 -14.49
CA GLU A 92 -14.80 -6.38 -14.26
C GLU A 92 -14.17 -5.93 -12.94
N ILE A 93 -14.34 -6.72 -11.89
CA ILE A 93 -13.76 -6.46 -10.57
C ILE A 93 -12.23 -6.46 -10.65
N ARG A 94 -11.67 -7.45 -11.36
CA ARG A 94 -10.23 -7.53 -11.62
C ARG A 94 -9.72 -6.27 -12.32
N SER A 95 -10.40 -5.80 -13.35
CA SER A 95 -10.00 -4.62 -14.11
C SER A 95 -9.96 -3.36 -13.22
N VAL A 96 -10.94 -3.19 -12.34
CA VAL A 96 -10.97 -2.07 -11.40
C VAL A 96 -9.80 -2.15 -10.43
N LEU A 97 -9.53 -3.34 -9.87
CA LEU A 97 -8.42 -3.53 -8.95
C LEU A 97 -7.06 -3.26 -9.62
N MET A 98 -6.89 -3.71 -10.88
CA MET A 98 -5.65 -3.44 -11.63
C MET A 98 -5.46 -1.93 -11.88
N CYS A 99 -6.55 -1.19 -12.12
CA CYS A 99 -6.51 0.26 -12.24
C CYS A 99 -6.06 0.92 -10.92
N ILE A 100 -6.57 0.46 -9.79
CA ILE A 100 -6.17 0.92 -8.45
C ILE A 100 -4.68 0.70 -8.23
N LEU A 101 -4.16 -0.49 -8.58
CA LEU A 101 -2.74 -0.81 -8.43
C LEU A 101 -1.85 0.08 -9.27
N GLU A 102 -2.24 0.39 -10.51
CA GLU A 102 -1.48 1.28 -11.37
C GLU A 102 -1.44 2.70 -10.79
N LYS A 103 -2.53 3.19 -10.27
CA LYS A 103 -2.57 4.48 -9.57
C LYS A 103 -1.70 4.47 -8.31
N CYS A 104 -1.70 3.36 -7.56
CA CYS A 104 -0.82 3.17 -6.42
C CYS A 104 0.64 3.25 -6.82
N ARG A 105 1.03 2.55 -7.88
CA ARG A 105 2.40 2.55 -8.39
C ARG A 105 2.86 3.97 -8.73
N ILE A 106 2.04 4.71 -9.47
CA ILE A 106 2.36 6.08 -9.88
C ILE A 106 2.48 7.00 -8.66
N CYS A 107 1.49 6.96 -7.75
CA CYS A 107 1.50 7.80 -6.55
C CYS A 107 2.69 7.49 -5.64
N ALA A 108 3.03 6.23 -5.45
CA ALA A 108 4.17 5.84 -4.62
C ALA A 108 5.48 6.35 -5.20
N ALA A 109 5.65 6.26 -6.53
CA ALA A 109 6.84 6.77 -7.21
C ALA A 109 6.96 8.29 -7.07
N GLU A 110 5.86 9.03 -7.18
CA GLU A 110 5.84 10.49 -7.09
C GLU A 110 6.09 11.00 -5.67
N ASN A 111 5.69 10.27 -4.64
CA ASN A 111 5.71 10.74 -3.25
C ASN A 111 6.83 10.15 -2.41
N LYS A 112 7.53 9.11 -2.88
CA LYS A 112 8.63 8.46 -2.16
C LYS A 112 9.81 9.41 -1.95
N LEU A 113 10.26 10.10 -3.00
CA LEU A 113 11.38 11.03 -2.94
C LEU A 113 11.07 12.26 -2.06
N PRO A 114 9.93 12.94 -2.22
CA PRO A 114 9.59 14.06 -1.35
C PRO A 114 9.49 13.68 0.13
N ALA A 115 8.91 12.53 0.47
CA ALA A 115 8.82 12.06 1.84
C ALA A 115 10.20 11.77 2.43
N THR A 116 11.07 11.09 1.69
CA THR A 116 12.45 10.82 2.11
C THR A 116 13.23 12.13 2.27
N LYS A 117 13.11 13.06 1.33
CA LYS A 117 13.76 14.36 1.38
C LYS A 117 13.31 15.15 2.61
N LYS A 118 12.01 15.14 2.93
CA LYS A 118 11.48 15.79 4.13
C LYS A 118 12.10 15.22 5.39
N LYS A 119 12.19 13.88 5.51
CA LYS A 119 12.81 13.23 6.67
C LYS A 119 14.28 13.58 6.80
N VAL A 120 15.03 13.64 5.71
CA VAL A 120 16.42 14.09 5.70
C VAL A 120 16.52 15.54 6.18
N ASN A 121 15.70 16.43 5.67
CA ASN A 121 15.67 17.82 6.08
C ASN A 121 15.33 17.99 7.56
N ASP A 122 14.32 17.25 8.06
CA ASP A 122 13.94 17.26 9.48
C ASP A 122 15.12 16.80 10.36
N ALA A 123 15.84 15.76 9.94
CA ALA A 123 17.03 15.28 10.66
C ALA A 123 18.14 16.32 10.68
N VAL A 124 18.44 16.95 9.55
CA VAL A 124 19.48 18.01 9.44
C VAL A 124 19.11 19.20 10.32
N ASP A 125 17.87 19.67 10.26
CA ASP A 125 17.38 20.80 11.06
C ASP A 125 17.51 20.50 12.56
N PHE A 126 17.16 19.28 12.99
CA PHE A 126 17.30 18.88 14.38
C PHE A 126 18.78 18.87 14.82
N ILE A 127 19.66 18.30 13.99
CA ILE A 127 21.09 18.24 14.27
C ILE A 127 21.69 19.67 14.36
N ASP A 128 21.36 20.53 13.40
CA ASP A 128 21.85 21.91 13.37
C ASP A 128 21.39 22.71 14.60
N SER A 129 20.18 22.48 15.08
CA SER A 129 19.62 23.16 16.23
C SER A 129 20.14 22.60 17.57
N ASN A 130 20.67 21.39 17.59
CA ASN A 130 21.01 20.67 18.83
C ASN A 130 22.41 20.03 18.81
N TYR A 131 23.29 20.42 17.90
CA TYR A 131 24.60 19.78 17.75
C TYR A 131 25.48 19.81 19.01
N SER A 132 25.24 20.75 19.90
CA SER A 132 25.99 20.89 21.13
C SER A 132 25.47 20.01 22.29
N ARG A 133 24.39 19.27 22.07
CA ARG A 133 23.86 18.36 23.12
C ARG A 133 24.78 17.19 23.31
N ILE A 134 25.00 16.85 24.59
CA ILE A 134 25.88 15.72 25.01
C ILE A 134 25.26 14.38 24.57
N ASP A 135 23.92 14.29 24.57
CA ASP A 135 23.18 13.08 24.25
C ASP A 135 22.85 12.92 22.75
N MET A 136 23.43 13.74 21.87
CA MET A 136 23.22 13.65 20.43
C MET A 136 23.65 12.28 19.90
N SER A 137 22.72 11.59 19.23
CA SER A 137 22.95 10.27 18.64
C SER A 137 22.00 10.06 17.47
N LEU A 138 22.30 9.06 16.62
CA LEU A 138 21.41 8.65 15.53
C LEU A 138 20.03 8.25 16.07
N ASN A 139 19.99 7.53 17.19
CA ASN A 139 18.75 7.11 17.83
C ASN A 139 17.92 8.30 18.31
N LEU A 140 18.54 9.31 18.90
CA LEU A 140 17.83 10.51 19.34
C LEU A 140 17.21 11.26 18.17
N VAL A 141 17.95 11.42 17.07
CA VAL A 141 17.44 12.08 15.86
C VAL A 141 16.27 11.29 15.28
N ALA A 142 16.41 9.97 15.13
CA ALA A 142 15.38 9.09 14.61
C ALA A 142 14.10 9.15 15.45
N ASP A 143 14.21 9.08 16.78
CA ASP A 143 13.06 9.17 17.69
C ASP A 143 12.36 10.52 17.59
N THR A 144 13.12 11.59 17.46
CA THR A 144 12.57 12.96 17.39
C THR A 144 11.76 13.18 16.11
N ILE A 145 12.24 12.67 14.97
CA ILE A 145 11.54 12.83 13.68
C ILE A 145 10.55 11.69 13.38
N GLY A 146 10.41 10.71 14.27
CA GLY A 146 9.40 9.67 14.15
C GLY A 146 9.73 8.55 13.18
N VAL A 147 11.01 8.19 13.03
CA VAL A 147 11.46 7.06 12.20
C VAL A 147 12.36 6.14 13.01
N ASN A 148 12.65 4.94 12.48
CA ASN A 148 13.64 4.08 13.13
C ASN A 148 15.07 4.47 12.70
N ALA A 149 16.05 4.12 13.52
CA ALA A 149 17.44 4.48 13.30
C ALA A 149 18.02 3.85 12.02
N SER A 150 17.61 2.62 11.69
CA SER A 150 18.07 1.94 10.48
C SER A 150 17.59 2.65 9.21
N TYR A 151 16.33 3.08 9.18
CA TYR A 151 15.79 3.86 8.08
C TYR A 151 16.53 5.18 7.93
N LEU A 152 16.70 5.90 9.03
CA LEU A 152 17.41 7.20 9.03
C LEU A 152 18.84 7.04 8.50
N SER A 153 19.55 6.01 8.96
CA SER A 153 20.91 5.70 8.50
C SER A 153 20.98 5.47 6.99
N ASN A 154 19.97 4.87 6.40
CA ASN A 154 19.92 4.58 4.96
C ASN A 154 19.60 5.80 4.11
N ILE A 155 18.88 6.80 4.63
CA ILE A 155 18.48 7.98 3.85
C ILE A 155 19.41 9.18 4.01
N ILE A 156 20.25 9.18 5.04
CA ILE A 156 21.29 10.18 5.24
C ILE A 156 22.57 9.76 4.48
#